data_ae39a81bf6a8068a417f8cb82b4326c3
#
_entry.id   ae39a81bf6a8068a417f8cb82b4326c3
#
_cell.length_a   1.000
_cell.length_b   1.000
_cell.length_c   1.000
_cell.angle_alpha   90.00
_cell.angle_beta   90.00
_cell.angle_gamma   90.00
#
_symmetry.space_group_name_H-M   'P 1'
#
loop_
_entity.id
_entity.type
_entity.pdbx_description
1 polymer ?
#
loop_
_entity_poly.entity_id
_entity_poly.type
_entity_poly.pdbx_seq_one_letter_code
_entity_poly.pdbx_strand_id
1 'polypeptide(L)'
;MGIAGEQGPAEMDPRGRPFPLPPLPLSDNLRQLRGWAAAAGVTMWSQPSAKNSVAHGGRGVCQRCDTCYPICPTGAKYSPDFTYDALVRSGRIRLVTDTLIRRLQADPRTGRITQATGNSTRQRDQAVVVRAKTFVLTGGFTWAPHLLLLSADTAHPDGLANRSGLVGKYLCGHRNVAAQIQLPLDLLPGVNVQHSLVTKQFMRRGHPDRYLRHDLRVWESSFGHGPRLRDDAGALLLGDALLADWRRRTKTGVARIRAYYDVLPDRDSALTLDTSTRNAWGDPMPRLAFRDAPESAALRGWQEDEIRALFARMARAGNGTIISGASAAGDIGQEHPGGGCRMGDDPATSVVDRHGRTHDHENLWVAGAPTHVTASCCNGTLTFAALGLRTAAALATEFPARS
;
A
#
# COMPACT_ATOMS: atom_id res chain seq x y z
N MET A 1 7.34 -9.60 11.76
CA MET A 1 5.95 -9.53 11.28
C MET A 1 5.30 -10.92 11.13
N GLY A 2 6.05 -11.96 10.74
CA GLY A 2 5.48 -13.28 10.44
C GLY A 2 4.65 -13.24 9.16
N ILE A 3 5.30 -13.27 8.00
CA ILE A 3 4.60 -13.33 6.71
C ILE A 3 4.30 -14.80 6.41
N ALA A 4 3.03 -15.14 6.30
CA ALA A 4 2.57 -16.42 5.78
C ALA A 4 2.44 -16.32 4.25
N GLY A 5 2.94 -17.30 3.51
CA GLY A 5 2.88 -17.26 2.06
C GLY A 5 3.20 -18.57 1.37
N GLU A 6 2.60 -18.76 0.21
CA GLU A 6 2.95 -19.79 -0.76
C GLU A 6 3.96 -19.20 -1.75
N GLN A 7 5.02 -19.92 -2.02
CA GLN A 7 5.95 -19.54 -3.07
C GLN A 7 5.35 -19.91 -4.43
N GLY A 8 5.27 -18.94 -5.32
CA GLY A 8 4.93 -19.19 -6.72
C GLY A 8 6.07 -19.89 -7.48
N PRO A 9 5.86 -20.23 -8.75
CA PRO A 9 6.92 -20.74 -9.63
C PRO A 9 8.14 -19.82 -9.62
N ALA A 10 9.34 -20.39 -9.58
CA ALA A 10 10.59 -19.64 -9.39
C ALA A 10 10.84 -18.58 -10.49
N GLU A 11 10.38 -18.85 -11.70
CA GLU A 11 10.46 -17.91 -12.82
C GLU A 11 9.51 -16.70 -12.66
N MET A 12 8.44 -16.85 -11.90
CA MET A 12 7.46 -15.79 -11.65
C MET A 12 7.69 -15.10 -10.29
N ASP A 13 8.02 -15.89 -9.26
CA ASP A 13 8.21 -15.40 -7.88
C ASP A 13 9.56 -15.88 -7.30
N PRO A 14 10.72 -15.40 -7.85
CA PRO A 14 12.03 -15.80 -7.35
C PRO A 14 12.23 -15.27 -5.93
N ARG A 15 12.68 -16.14 -5.06
CA ARG A 15 12.93 -15.83 -3.65
C ARG A 15 14.27 -16.39 -3.20
N GLY A 16 15.01 -15.61 -2.45
CA GLY A 16 16.26 -16.07 -1.82
C GLY A 16 16.00 -16.94 -0.57
N ARG A 17 14.82 -16.84 0.02
CA ARG A 17 14.41 -17.62 1.22
C ARG A 17 12.91 -17.89 1.18
N PRO A 18 12.43 -19.00 1.77
CA PRO A 18 11.00 -19.27 1.92
C PRO A 18 10.33 -18.21 2.81
N PHE A 19 9.01 -18.17 2.79
CA PHE A 19 8.25 -17.36 3.74
C PHE A 19 8.45 -17.86 5.17
N PRO A 20 8.48 -16.96 6.18
CA PRO A 20 8.64 -17.36 7.58
C PRO A 20 7.56 -18.31 8.09
N LEU A 21 6.35 -18.21 7.56
CA LEU A 21 5.21 -19.03 7.95
C LEU A 21 4.61 -19.74 6.72
N PRO A 22 4.05 -20.94 6.87
CA PRO A 22 3.33 -21.62 5.80
C PRO A 22 2.17 -20.75 5.30
N PRO A 23 1.68 -20.97 4.06
CA PRO A 23 0.56 -20.19 3.55
C PRO A 23 -0.70 -20.37 4.38
N LEU A 24 -1.57 -19.36 4.37
CA LEU A 24 -2.95 -19.55 4.85
C LEU A 24 -3.63 -20.60 3.97
N PRO A 25 -4.32 -21.58 4.55
CA PRO A 25 -5.03 -22.59 3.77
C PRO A 25 -6.07 -21.94 2.85
N LEU A 26 -6.13 -22.37 1.60
CA LEU A 26 -7.17 -21.91 0.68
C LEU A 26 -8.55 -22.45 1.11
N SER A 27 -9.58 -21.62 0.98
CA SER A 27 -10.98 -22.08 1.05
C SER A 27 -11.33 -22.96 -0.16
N ASP A 28 -12.45 -23.65 -0.10
CA ASP A 28 -12.96 -24.38 -1.27
C ASP A 28 -13.23 -23.44 -2.43
N ASN A 29 -13.75 -22.26 -2.16
CA ASN A 29 -13.95 -21.20 -3.15
C ASN A 29 -12.64 -20.82 -3.85
N LEU A 30 -11.58 -20.53 -3.10
CA LEU A 30 -10.30 -20.16 -3.68
C LEU A 30 -9.64 -21.33 -4.41
N ARG A 31 -9.88 -22.59 -4.00
CA ARG A 31 -9.42 -23.77 -4.78
C ARG A 31 -10.12 -23.86 -6.13
N GLN A 32 -11.45 -23.67 -6.17
CA GLN A 32 -12.22 -23.62 -7.41
C GLN A 32 -11.76 -22.47 -8.32
N LEU A 33 -11.59 -21.26 -7.74
CA LEU A 33 -11.12 -20.08 -8.49
C LEU A 33 -9.68 -20.25 -9.01
N ARG A 34 -8.81 -20.98 -8.28
CA ARG A 34 -7.47 -21.35 -8.77
C ARG A 34 -7.54 -22.29 -9.95
N GLY A 35 -8.43 -23.29 -9.93
CA GLY A 35 -8.70 -24.17 -11.05
C GLY A 35 -9.21 -23.43 -12.27
N TRP A 36 -10.16 -22.52 -12.08
CA TRP A 36 -10.65 -21.65 -13.14
C TRP A 36 -9.54 -20.78 -13.76
N ALA A 37 -8.71 -20.14 -12.95
CA ALA A 37 -7.60 -19.32 -13.44
C ALA A 37 -6.60 -20.17 -14.25
N ALA A 38 -6.29 -21.39 -13.77
CA ALA A 38 -5.41 -22.31 -14.46
C ALA A 38 -5.97 -22.74 -15.84
N ALA A 39 -7.28 -22.99 -15.95
CA ALA A 39 -7.94 -23.28 -17.23
C ALA A 39 -7.86 -22.11 -18.21
N ALA A 40 -7.74 -20.87 -17.69
CA ALA A 40 -7.51 -19.67 -18.49
C ALA A 40 -6.02 -19.39 -18.80
N GLY A 41 -5.11 -20.29 -18.44
CA GLY A 41 -3.67 -20.13 -18.64
C GLY A 41 -3.00 -19.19 -17.63
N VAL A 42 -3.64 -18.93 -16.48
CA VAL A 42 -3.12 -18.04 -15.42
C VAL A 42 -2.75 -18.86 -14.19
N THR A 43 -1.46 -18.98 -13.91
CA THR A 43 -0.96 -19.65 -12.71
C THR A 43 -1.09 -18.75 -11.49
N MET A 44 -1.86 -19.19 -10.49
CA MET A 44 -2.11 -18.42 -9.28
C MET A 44 -1.80 -19.21 -8.02
N TRP A 45 -1.42 -18.51 -6.97
CA TRP A 45 -1.12 -19.08 -5.65
C TRP A 45 -1.67 -18.21 -4.54
N SER A 46 -1.61 -18.74 -3.30
CA SER A 46 -2.07 -18.04 -2.09
C SER A 46 -1.29 -16.75 -1.88
N GLN A 47 -1.98 -15.63 -1.77
CA GLN A 47 -1.36 -14.32 -1.54
C GLN A 47 -0.55 -14.32 -0.25
N PRO A 48 0.72 -13.85 -0.27
CA PRO A 48 1.48 -13.61 0.95
C PRO A 48 0.78 -12.57 1.84
N SER A 49 0.72 -12.85 3.14
CA SER A 49 -0.03 -12.02 4.07
C SER A 49 0.68 -11.92 5.43
N ALA A 50 0.65 -10.75 6.04
CA ALA A 50 1.13 -10.56 7.42
C ALA A 50 0.08 -11.04 8.45
N LYS A 51 -0.44 -12.25 8.23
CA LYS A 51 -1.38 -12.95 9.11
C LYS A 51 -0.77 -14.27 9.54
N ASN A 52 -0.87 -14.60 10.79
CA ASN A 52 -0.34 -15.85 11.31
C ASN A 52 -1.17 -17.05 10.83
N SER A 53 -0.60 -17.91 10.02
CA SER A 53 -1.18 -19.22 9.67
C SER A 53 -0.95 -20.27 10.74
N VAL A 54 0.08 -20.08 11.54
CA VAL A 54 0.39 -20.80 12.79
C VAL A 54 0.74 -19.77 13.86
N ALA A 55 0.68 -20.12 15.15
CA ALA A 55 1.04 -19.19 16.21
C ALA A 55 2.47 -18.66 16.04
N HIS A 56 2.68 -17.36 16.12
CA HIS A 56 3.97 -16.73 15.89
C HIS A 56 4.09 -15.37 16.59
N GLY A 57 5.23 -15.13 17.22
CA GLY A 57 5.55 -13.84 17.85
C GLY A 57 4.55 -13.42 18.94
N GLY A 58 4.08 -14.36 19.74
CA GLY A 58 3.10 -14.12 20.81
C GLY A 58 1.68 -13.83 20.32
N ARG A 59 1.40 -13.98 19.02
CA ARG A 59 0.10 -13.70 18.40
C ARG A 59 -0.58 -15.01 17.98
N GLY A 60 -1.92 -15.03 18.06
CA GLY A 60 -2.74 -16.20 17.72
C GLY A 60 -2.75 -16.54 16.23
N VAL A 61 -3.42 -17.65 15.91
CA VAL A 61 -3.65 -18.12 14.53
C VAL A 61 -4.86 -17.41 13.92
N CYS A 62 -4.84 -17.17 12.61
CA CYS A 62 -5.97 -16.62 11.87
C CYS A 62 -7.18 -17.57 11.92
N GLN A 63 -8.28 -17.10 12.47
CA GLN A 63 -9.54 -17.84 12.58
C GLN A 63 -10.48 -17.65 11.38
N ARG A 64 -10.05 -16.92 10.35
CA ARG A 64 -10.84 -16.64 9.13
C ARG A 64 -12.22 -16.02 9.41
N CYS A 65 -12.30 -15.17 10.42
CA CYS A 65 -13.54 -14.55 10.89
C CYS A 65 -13.97 -13.31 10.09
N ASP A 66 -13.25 -12.94 9.06
CA ASP A 66 -13.46 -11.75 8.21
C ASP A 66 -13.47 -10.39 8.92
N THR A 67 -13.09 -10.35 10.18
CA THR A 67 -13.03 -9.10 10.96
C THR A 67 -11.62 -8.49 10.97
N CYS A 68 -10.90 -8.57 9.82
CA CYS A 68 -9.57 -7.96 9.68
C CYS A 68 -9.60 -6.43 9.74
N TYR A 69 -10.73 -5.84 9.48
CA TYR A 69 -11.02 -4.41 9.56
C TYR A 69 -12.23 -4.17 10.45
N PRO A 70 -12.15 -3.20 11.37
CA PRO A 70 -10.95 -2.41 11.68
C PRO A 70 -9.91 -3.15 12.53
N ILE A 71 -10.30 -4.18 13.28
CA ILE A 71 -9.42 -4.85 14.27
C ILE A 71 -9.51 -6.37 14.12
N CYS A 72 -8.35 -7.05 14.15
CA CYS A 72 -8.27 -8.51 14.21
C CYS A 72 -8.42 -8.98 15.67
N PRO A 73 -9.52 -9.68 16.04
CA PRO A 73 -9.81 -10.02 17.44
C PRO A 73 -8.81 -11.04 18.03
N THR A 74 -8.16 -11.84 17.19
CA THR A 74 -7.17 -12.84 17.62
C THR A 74 -5.73 -12.33 17.57
N GLY A 75 -5.50 -11.09 17.10
CA GLY A 75 -4.17 -10.56 16.88
C GLY A 75 -3.37 -11.27 15.78
N ALA A 76 -3.98 -12.22 15.05
CA ALA A 76 -3.28 -12.95 13.99
C ALA A 76 -2.77 -12.04 12.87
N LYS A 77 -3.54 -11.02 12.49
CA LYS A 77 -3.08 -9.97 11.58
C LYS A 77 -2.07 -9.08 12.29
N TYR A 78 -0.89 -8.91 11.69
CA TYR A 78 0.12 -7.99 12.22
C TYR A 78 -0.36 -6.54 12.13
N SER A 79 -0.13 -5.81 13.20
CA SER A 79 -0.23 -4.36 13.27
C SER A 79 1.03 -3.83 13.97
N PRO A 80 1.55 -2.62 13.63
CA PRO A 80 2.76 -2.07 14.22
C PRO A 80 2.71 -1.87 15.73
N ASP A 81 1.52 -1.69 16.32
CA ASP A 81 1.29 -1.59 17.77
C ASP A 81 1.89 -2.77 18.54
N PHE A 82 1.80 -4.01 18.04
CA PHE A 82 2.48 -5.15 18.66
C PHE A 82 3.99 -4.93 18.83
N THR A 83 4.63 -4.29 17.86
CA THR A 83 6.07 -3.99 17.92
C THR A 83 6.34 -2.82 18.84
N TYR A 84 5.56 -1.75 18.76
CA TYR A 84 5.69 -0.58 19.62
C TYR A 84 5.50 -0.94 21.08
N ASP A 85 4.44 -1.68 21.42
CA ASP A 85 4.17 -2.10 22.79
C ASP A 85 5.30 -2.95 23.38
N ALA A 86 5.86 -3.86 22.58
CA ALA A 86 6.99 -4.68 23.03
C ALA A 86 8.24 -3.83 23.29
N LEU A 87 8.53 -2.86 22.43
CA LEU A 87 9.68 -1.97 22.57
C LEU A 87 9.51 -0.97 23.73
N VAL A 88 8.31 -0.43 23.95
CA VAL A 88 8.00 0.43 25.09
C VAL A 88 8.14 -0.34 26.40
N ARG A 89 7.54 -1.53 26.49
CA ARG A 89 7.65 -2.40 27.69
C ARG A 89 9.10 -2.80 28.00
N SER A 90 9.92 -2.97 26.98
CA SER A 90 11.35 -3.29 27.18
C SER A 90 12.22 -2.06 27.50
N GLY A 91 11.65 -0.86 27.57
CA GLY A 91 12.38 0.38 27.80
C GLY A 91 13.30 0.81 26.65
N ARG A 92 13.25 0.13 25.50
CA ARG A 92 14.09 0.44 24.33
C ARG A 92 13.68 1.68 23.58
N ILE A 93 12.40 2.07 23.67
CA ILE A 93 11.88 3.31 23.10
C ILE A 93 11.03 4.06 24.12
N ARG A 94 11.01 5.37 23.98
CA ARG A 94 10.03 6.25 24.63
C ARG A 94 9.03 6.70 23.57
N LEU A 95 7.78 6.33 23.73
CA LEU A 95 6.69 6.78 22.88
C LEU A 95 6.07 8.06 23.47
N VAL A 96 6.00 9.12 22.69
CA VAL A 96 5.33 10.38 23.04
C VAL A 96 4.14 10.52 22.10
N THR A 97 2.94 10.29 22.62
CA THR A 97 1.68 10.44 21.90
C THR A 97 1.10 11.85 22.02
N ASP A 98 0.01 12.12 21.34
CA ASP A 98 -0.72 13.38 21.40
C ASP A 98 0.18 14.59 21.11
N THR A 99 1.13 14.44 20.20
CA THR A 99 2.12 15.47 19.85
C THR A 99 2.20 15.62 18.35
N LEU A 100 1.95 16.82 17.85
CA LEU A 100 2.16 17.19 16.45
C LEU A 100 3.48 17.94 16.32
N ILE A 101 4.45 17.34 15.62
CA ILE A 101 5.68 18.05 15.23
C ILE A 101 5.36 18.92 14.01
N ARG A 102 5.71 20.19 14.07
CA ARG A 102 5.34 21.21 13.08
C ARG A 102 6.52 21.84 12.36
N ARG A 103 7.73 21.78 12.95
CA ARG A 103 8.97 22.35 12.39
C ARG A 103 10.17 21.52 12.79
N LEU A 104 11.12 21.46 11.90
CA LEU A 104 12.52 21.12 12.18
C LEU A 104 13.34 22.41 12.11
N GLN A 105 14.38 22.51 12.91
CA GLN A 105 15.28 23.67 12.88
C GLN A 105 16.72 23.22 12.62
N ALA A 106 17.33 23.84 11.63
CA ALA A 106 18.75 23.63 11.29
C ALA A 106 19.62 24.72 11.89
N ASP A 107 20.84 24.36 12.28
CA ASP A 107 21.89 25.32 12.58
C ASP A 107 22.38 25.94 11.25
N PRO A 108 22.30 27.27 11.09
CA PRO A 108 22.61 27.90 9.79
C PRO A 108 24.09 27.81 9.40
N ARG A 109 25.00 27.53 10.35
CA ARG A 109 26.43 27.39 10.08
C ARG A 109 26.81 25.98 9.65
N THR A 110 26.20 24.97 10.29
CA THR A 110 26.58 23.57 10.11
C THR A 110 25.60 22.78 9.25
N GLY A 111 24.41 23.31 9.02
CA GLY A 111 23.31 22.61 8.33
C GLY A 111 22.71 21.45 9.15
N ARG A 112 23.19 21.18 10.38
CA ARG A 112 22.67 20.09 11.21
C ARG A 112 21.31 20.44 11.79
N ILE A 113 20.39 19.49 11.82
CA ILE A 113 19.12 19.64 12.53
C ILE A 113 19.41 19.61 14.04
N THR A 114 18.95 20.63 14.76
CA THR A 114 19.20 20.80 16.18
C THR A 114 18.00 20.40 17.03
N GLN A 115 16.78 20.62 16.51
CA GLN A 115 15.56 20.28 17.22
C GLN A 115 14.36 20.13 16.29
N ALA A 116 13.35 19.40 16.79
CA ALA A 116 12.01 19.37 16.26
C ALA A 116 11.07 20.06 17.24
N THR A 117 10.18 20.91 16.75
CA THR A 117 9.23 21.67 17.57
C THR A 117 7.79 21.41 17.14
N GLY A 118 6.88 21.46 18.08
CA GLY A 118 5.46 21.21 17.83
C GLY A 118 4.61 21.53 19.03
N ASN A 119 3.42 20.97 19.08
CA ASN A 119 2.45 21.21 20.13
C ASN A 119 1.74 19.92 20.55
N SER A 120 1.25 19.90 21.78
CA SER A 120 0.32 18.87 22.23
C SER A 120 -1.01 18.98 21.47
N THR A 121 -1.56 17.86 21.04
CA THR A 121 -2.88 17.82 20.40
C THR A 121 -4.02 17.87 21.40
N ARG A 122 -3.75 17.60 22.67
CA ARG A 122 -4.72 17.73 23.79
C ARG A 122 -4.73 19.15 24.38
N GLN A 123 -3.57 19.76 24.53
CA GLN A 123 -3.38 21.11 25.04
C GLN A 123 -2.66 21.94 23.98
N ARG A 124 -3.42 22.54 23.07
CA ARG A 124 -2.92 23.16 21.84
C ARG A 124 -1.80 24.18 22.03
N ASP A 125 -1.84 24.89 23.12
CA ASP A 125 -0.85 25.94 23.45
C ASP A 125 0.41 25.38 24.13
N GLN A 126 0.38 24.11 24.54
CA GLN A 126 1.55 23.45 25.11
C GLN A 126 2.57 23.13 24.03
N ALA A 127 3.67 23.87 24.06
CA ALA A 127 4.79 23.62 23.16
C ALA A 127 5.55 22.34 23.53
N VAL A 128 6.01 21.64 22.49
CA VAL A 128 6.87 20.45 22.60
C VAL A 128 8.14 20.72 21.84
N VAL A 129 9.28 20.46 22.47
CA VAL A 129 10.62 20.56 21.86
C VAL A 129 11.36 19.23 22.04
N VAL A 130 11.83 18.69 20.95
CA VAL A 130 12.63 17.46 20.94
C VAL A 130 14.01 17.78 20.40
N ARG A 131 15.06 17.53 21.20
CA ARG A 131 16.46 17.64 20.79
C ARG A 131 17.06 16.25 20.67
N ALA A 132 17.79 16.00 19.59
CA ALA A 132 18.41 14.71 19.32
C ALA A 132 19.72 14.90 18.51
N LYS A 133 20.56 13.88 18.52
CA LYS A 133 21.75 13.83 17.66
C LYS A 133 21.37 13.58 16.20
N THR A 134 20.30 12.81 15.97
CA THR A 134 19.82 12.40 14.65
C THR A 134 18.30 12.39 14.64
N PHE A 135 17.72 12.74 13.51
CA PHE A 135 16.28 12.76 13.27
C PHE A 135 15.94 11.81 12.11
N VAL A 136 14.86 11.04 12.28
CA VAL A 136 14.37 10.12 11.26
C VAL A 136 12.89 10.38 11.01
N LEU A 137 12.55 10.80 9.81
CA LEU A 137 11.17 11.04 9.40
C LEU A 137 10.54 9.75 8.86
N THR A 138 9.46 9.29 9.49
CA THR A 138 8.70 8.11 9.11
C THR A 138 7.23 8.42 8.85
N GLY A 139 6.89 9.67 8.59
CA GLY A 139 5.53 10.19 8.41
C GLY A 139 4.84 9.80 7.08
N GLY A 140 5.41 8.87 6.33
CA GLY A 140 4.87 8.44 5.03
C GLY A 140 5.01 9.52 3.95
N PHE A 141 4.46 9.22 2.77
CA PHE A 141 4.61 10.07 1.56
C PHE A 141 3.94 11.44 1.68
N THR A 142 3.07 11.64 2.65
CA THR A 142 2.40 12.93 2.90
C THR A 142 3.13 13.74 3.97
N TRP A 143 3.27 13.19 5.18
CA TRP A 143 3.67 14.00 6.33
C TRP A 143 5.18 14.22 6.42
N ALA A 144 6.01 13.35 5.85
CA ALA A 144 7.45 13.57 5.82
C ALA A 144 7.82 14.76 4.90
N PRO A 145 7.45 14.79 3.60
CA PRO A 145 7.72 15.96 2.76
C PRO A 145 6.97 17.21 3.23
N HIS A 146 5.74 17.08 3.78
CA HIS A 146 5.01 18.21 4.34
C HIS A 146 5.79 18.89 5.46
N LEU A 147 6.32 18.13 6.41
CA LEU A 147 7.13 18.66 7.51
C LEU A 147 8.41 19.36 7.00
N LEU A 148 9.06 18.80 5.98
CA LEU A 148 10.24 19.41 5.37
C LEU A 148 9.90 20.77 4.73
N LEU A 149 8.81 20.85 3.98
CA LEU A 149 8.34 22.11 3.36
C LEU A 149 7.87 23.12 4.43
N LEU A 150 7.17 22.68 5.46
CA LEU A 150 6.77 23.55 6.60
C LEU A 150 7.98 24.12 7.34
N SER A 151 9.12 23.46 7.30
CA SER A 151 10.34 23.85 8.02
C SER A 151 11.18 24.89 7.28
N ALA A 152 10.58 25.62 6.33
CA ALA A 152 11.21 26.75 5.65
C ALA A 152 11.67 27.82 6.64
N ASP A 153 12.84 28.38 6.39
CA ASP A 153 13.45 29.51 7.11
C ASP A 153 14.23 30.42 6.17
N THR A 154 14.90 31.43 6.68
CA THR A 154 15.66 32.39 5.87
C THR A 154 16.80 31.73 5.07
N ALA A 155 17.44 30.68 5.61
CA ALA A 155 18.50 29.94 4.95
C ALA A 155 17.96 28.87 3.99
N HIS A 156 16.74 28.41 4.20
CA HIS A 156 16.07 27.34 3.44
C HIS A 156 14.65 27.79 3.05
N PRO A 157 14.49 28.78 2.16
CA PRO A 157 13.20 29.40 1.86
C PRO A 157 12.17 28.42 1.26
N ASP A 158 12.63 27.37 0.59
CA ASP A 158 11.80 26.34 -0.03
C ASP A 158 11.62 25.09 0.85
N GLY A 159 12.02 25.15 2.13
CA GLY A 159 11.97 24.02 3.07
C GLY A 159 13.31 23.31 3.24
N LEU A 160 13.43 22.49 4.28
CA LEU A 160 14.62 21.71 4.57
C LEU A 160 14.78 20.54 3.60
N ALA A 161 16.02 20.12 3.39
CA ALA A 161 16.41 19.05 2.45
C ALA A 161 15.93 19.28 1.01
N ASN A 162 15.73 20.52 0.61
CA ASN A 162 15.08 20.88 -0.66
C ASN A 162 15.95 21.71 -1.61
N ARG A 163 17.27 21.66 -1.49
CA ARG A 163 18.18 22.31 -2.42
C ARG A 163 17.98 21.87 -3.87
N SER A 164 17.56 20.60 -4.08
CA SER A 164 17.20 20.08 -5.39
C SER A 164 15.85 20.57 -5.93
N GLY A 165 14.99 21.16 -5.09
CA GLY A 165 13.60 21.50 -5.41
C GLY A 165 12.69 20.27 -5.59
N LEU A 166 13.08 19.12 -5.01
CA LEU A 166 12.40 17.85 -5.22
C LEU A 166 11.61 17.34 -4.01
N VAL A 167 11.67 18.02 -2.87
CA VAL A 167 10.80 17.70 -1.74
C VAL A 167 9.35 17.90 -2.15
N GLY A 168 8.53 16.88 -1.92
CA GLY A 168 7.14 16.84 -2.35
C GLY A 168 6.92 16.42 -3.80
N LYS A 169 7.97 16.31 -4.63
CA LYS A 169 7.86 15.94 -6.06
C LYS A 169 7.93 14.43 -6.29
N TYR A 170 7.55 14.01 -7.50
CA TYR A 170 7.54 12.60 -7.90
C TYR A 170 6.72 11.72 -6.97
N LEU A 171 5.56 12.19 -6.52
CA LEU A 171 4.60 11.29 -5.91
C LEU A 171 4.24 10.22 -6.93
N CYS A 172 4.27 8.97 -6.50
CA CYS A 172 4.02 7.84 -7.38
C CYS A 172 3.08 6.83 -6.71
N GLY A 173 2.29 6.17 -7.52
CA GLY A 173 1.39 5.10 -7.15
C GLY A 173 1.20 4.19 -8.35
N HIS A 174 0.18 3.37 -8.31
CA HIS A 174 -0.23 2.56 -9.45
C HIS A 174 -1.74 2.70 -9.68
N ARG A 175 -2.16 2.37 -10.89
CA ARG A 175 -3.57 2.31 -11.25
C ARG A 175 -4.07 0.88 -11.23
N ASN A 176 -5.36 0.68 -11.37
CA ASN A 176 -5.93 -0.65 -11.44
C ASN A 176 -7.11 -0.71 -12.42
N VAL A 177 -7.35 -1.92 -12.90
CA VAL A 177 -8.58 -2.33 -13.54
C VAL A 177 -9.19 -3.44 -12.69
N ALA A 178 -10.46 -3.34 -12.36
CA ALA A 178 -11.18 -4.33 -11.57
C ALA A 178 -12.48 -4.74 -12.26
N ALA A 179 -12.90 -5.98 -12.06
CA ALA A 179 -14.18 -6.49 -12.54
C ALA A 179 -14.77 -7.51 -11.57
N GLN A 180 -16.04 -7.78 -11.71
CA GLN A 180 -16.71 -8.94 -11.13
C GLN A 180 -17.13 -9.88 -12.25
N ILE A 181 -16.83 -11.16 -12.08
CA ILE A 181 -17.13 -12.21 -13.04
C ILE A 181 -18.04 -13.20 -12.35
N GLN A 182 -19.23 -13.37 -12.90
CA GLN A 182 -20.15 -14.41 -12.49
C GLN A 182 -19.74 -15.72 -13.18
N LEU A 183 -19.57 -16.78 -12.39
CA LEU A 183 -19.11 -18.09 -12.84
C LEU A 183 -20.15 -19.15 -12.47
N PRO A 184 -20.30 -20.20 -13.25
CA PRO A 184 -21.16 -21.35 -12.92
C PRO A 184 -20.48 -22.25 -11.87
N LEU A 185 -20.06 -21.68 -10.75
CA LEU A 185 -19.39 -22.32 -9.63
C LEU A 185 -20.18 -22.11 -8.35
N ASP A 186 -20.32 -23.15 -7.55
CA ASP A 186 -20.88 -23.05 -6.21
C ASP A 186 -19.86 -22.42 -5.26
N LEU A 187 -19.75 -21.09 -5.26
CA LEU A 187 -18.90 -20.37 -4.33
C LEU A 187 -19.72 -20.03 -3.07
N LEU A 188 -19.43 -20.75 -2.01
CA LEU A 188 -20.06 -20.53 -0.71
C LEU A 188 -19.65 -19.20 -0.12
N PRO A 189 -20.61 -18.30 0.22
CA PRO A 189 -20.27 -16.98 0.75
C PRO A 189 -19.72 -17.05 2.18
N GLY A 190 -18.85 -16.12 2.52
CA GLY A 190 -18.65 -15.66 3.89
C GLY A 190 -17.59 -16.37 4.74
N VAL A 191 -16.80 -17.30 4.23
CA VAL A 191 -15.89 -18.08 5.09
C VAL A 191 -14.42 -17.65 5.01
N ASN A 192 -14.02 -16.81 4.05
CA ASN A 192 -12.61 -16.53 3.89
C ASN A 192 -12.34 -15.19 3.23
N VAL A 193 -12.63 -14.21 3.94
CA VAL A 193 -12.54 -12.88 3.44
C VAL A 193 -11.17 -12.28 3.76
N GLN A 194 -10.76 -11.30 2.99
CA GLN A 194 -9.45 -10.67 3.09
C GLN A 194 -8.26 -11.60 2.76
N HIS A 195 -8.50 -12.64 1.98
CA HIS A 195 -7.48 -13.49 1.39
C HIS A 195 -7.75 -13.63 -0.11
N SER A 196 -6.71 -13.78 -0.92
CA SER A 196 -6.84 -13.85 -2.37
C SER A 196 -5.81 -14.79 -2.98
N LEU A 197 -6.05 -15.13 -4.23
CA LEU A 197 -5.02 -15.64 -5.12
C LEU A 197 -4.27 -14.49 -5.78
N VAL A 198 -3.01 -14.70 -6.08
CA VAL A 198 -2.15 -13.73 -6.75
C VAL A 198 -1.32 -14.44 -7.82
N THR A 199 -0.98 -13.71 -8.87
CA THR A 199 0.08 -14.10 -9.80
C THR A 199 1.01 -12.95 -10.08
N LYS A 200 2.27 -13.27 -10.36
CA LYS A 200 3.29 -12.35 -10.84
C LYS A 200 3.69 -12.64 -12.29
N GLN A 201 2.90 -13.47 -12.98
CA GLN A 201 3.12 -13.89 -14.36
C GLN A 201 3.36 -12.68 -15.29
N PHE A 202 2.66 -11.59 -15.07
CA PHE A 202 2.69 -10.38 -15.91
C PHE A 202 3.63 -9.28 -15.39
N MET A 203 4.28 -9.49 -14.25
CA MET A 203 5.17 -8.47 -13.67
C MET A 203 6.56 -8.48 -14.28
N ARG A 204 7.11 -9.66 -14.60
CA ARG A 204 8.47 -9.78 -15.06
C ARG A 204 8.61 -9.73 -16.57
N ARG A 205 7.73 -10.39 -17.27
CA ARG A 205 7.79 -10.47 -18.73
C ARG A 205 7.15 -9.26 -19.40
N GLY A 206 6.19 -8.63 -18.71
CA GLY A 206 5.45 -7.51 -19.26
C GLY A 206 4.74 -7.84 -20.57
N HIS A 207 4.41 -6.83 -21.32
CA HIS A 207 3.96 -6.98 -22.70
C HIS A 207 5.17 -6.92 -23.65
N PRO A 208 5.25 -7.76 -24.69
CA PRO A 208 6.42 -7.84 -25.58
C PRO A 208 6.66 -6.53 -26.37
N ASP A 209 5.59 -5.82 -26.74
CA ASP A 209 5.69 -4.72 -27.69
C ASP A 209 5.57 -3.33 -27.03
N ARG A 210 5.03 -3.23 -25.80
CA ARG A 210 4.78 -1.97 -25.12
C ARG A 210 4.95 -2.10 -23.62
N TYR A 211 5.14 -0.97 -22.96
CA TYR A 211 5.25 -0.95 -21.50
C TYR A 211 3.91 -1.26 -20.84
N LEU A 212 3.77 -2.47 -20.34
CA LEU A 212 2.70 -2.91 -19.45
C LEU A 212 3.23 -3.97 -18.50
N ARG A 213 3.25 -3.64 -17.22
CA ARG A 213 3.48 -4.59 -16.12
C ARG A 213 2.31 -4.49 -15.16
N HIS A 214 1.77 -5.63 -14.78
CA HIS A 214 0.68 -5.66 -13.80
C HIS A 214 0.77 -6.90 -12.91
N ASP A 215 0.28 -6.79 -11.69
CA ASP A 215 -0.08 -7.96 -10.89
C ASP A 215 -1.52 -8.36 -11.24
N LEU A 216 -1.92 -9.53 -10.80
CA LEU A 216 -3.31 -9.96 -10.93
C LEU A 216 -3.72 -10.67 -9.65
N ARG A 217 -4.89 -10.30 -9.16
CA ARG A 217 -5.50 -10.89 -7.97
C ARG A 217 -6.91 -11.35 -8.25
N VAL A 218 -7.26 -12.46 -7.63
CA VAL A 218 -8.60 -13.01 -7.68
C VAL A 218 -9.02 -13.37 -6.26
N TRP A 219 -10.22 -12.98 -5.88
CA TRP A 219 -10.85 -13.40 -4.64
C TRP A 219 -12.36 -13.58 -4.82
N GLU A 220 -12.94 -14.35 -3.95
CA GLU A 220 -14.39 -14.50 -3.91
C GLU A 220 -15.06 -13.16 -3.55
N SER A 221 -16.24 -12.94 -4.07
CA SER A 221 -17.09 -11.83 -3.66
C SER A 221 -18.22 -12.38 -2.78
N SER A 222 -18.23 -11.93 -1.54
CA SER A 222 -19.34 -12.21 -0.62
C SER A 222 -20.53 -11.25 -0.81
N PHE A 223 -20.42 -10.29 -1.71
CA PHE A 223 -21.49 -9.34 -1.97
C PHE A 223 -22.60 -9.96 -2.82
N GLY A 224 -23.83 -9.81 -2.37
CA GLY A 224 -25.01 -10.21 -3.14
C GLY A 224 -25.62 -11.58 -2.81
N HIS A 225 -25.07 -12.32 -1.82
CA HIS A 225 -25.59 -13.63 -1.42
C HIS A 225 -26.67 -13.60 -0.32
N GLY A 226 -26.98 -12.44 0.23
CA GLY A 226 -28.11 -12.28 1.15
C GLY A 226 -29.45 -12.39 0.42
N PRO A 227 -30.54 -12.75 1.13
CA PRO A 227 -31.88 -12.66 0.57
C PRO A 227 -32.18 -11.22 0.17
N ARG A 228 -32.79 -11.03 -0.98
CA ARG A 228 -33.27 -9.72 -1.46
C ARG A 228 -34.79 -9.72 -1.51
N LEU A 229 -35.38 -8.66 -1.04
CA LEU A 229 -36.85 -8.56 -0.98
C LEU A 229 -37.52 -8.19 -2.32
N ARG A 230 -36.75 -7.88 -3.35
CA ARG A 230 -37.23 -7.55 -4.68
C ARG A 230 -36.37 -8.19 -5.77
N ASP A 231 -37.02 -8.61 -6.86
CA ASP A 231 -36.33 -9.06 -8.07
C ASP A 231 -35.76 -7.90 -8.90
N ASP A 232 -35.20 -8.23 -10.06
CA ASP A 232 -34.62 -7.25 -10.97
C ASP A 232 -35.67 -6.34 -11.64
N ALA A 233 -36.93 -6.78 -11.68
CA ALA A 233 -38.05 -5.99 -12.16
C ALA A 233 -38.72 -5.15 -11.06
N GLY A 234 -38.21 -5.25 -9.80
CA GLY A 234 -38.76 -4.53 -8.65
C GLY A 234 -39.93 -5.21 -7.95
N ALA A 235 -40.36 -6.40 -8.40
CA ALA A 235 -41.45 -7.16 -7.77
C ALA A 235 -41.02 -7.71 -6.40
N LEU A 236 -41.92 -7.69 -5.43
CA LEU A 236 -41.68 -8.18 -4.07
C LEU A 236 -41.52 -9.71 -4.06
N LEU A 237 -40.43 -10.18 -3.45
CA LEU A 237 -40.16 -11.59 -3.26
C LEU A 237 -40.47 -11.98 -1.82
N LEU A 238 -41.42 -12.89 -1.63
CA LEU A 238 -41.81 -13.43 -0.33
C LEU A 238 -41.95 -14.96 -0.40
N GLY A 239 -41.82 -15.64 0.74
CA GLY A 239 -41.97 -17.08 0.85
C GLY A 239 -41.14 -17.88 -0.14
N ASP A 240 -41.80 -18.76 -0.89
CA ASP A 240 -41.10 -19.64 -1.86
C ASP A 240 -40.41 -18.90 -2.98
N ALA A 241 -40.94 -17.76 -3.42
CA ALA A 241 -40.30 -16.93 -4.45
C ALA A 241 -38.96 -16.36 -3.94
N LEU A 242 -38.90 -15.91 -2.69
CA LEU A 242 -37.68 -15.45 -2.04
C LEU A 242 -36.66 -16.59 -1.92
N LEU A 243 -37.09 -17.76 -1.47
CA LEU A 243 -36.25 -18.93 -1.34
C LEU A 243 -35.73 -19.42 -2.69
N ALA A 244 -36.57 -19.44 -3.71
CA ALA A 244 -36.17 -19.81 -5.08
C ALA A 244 -35.16 -18.85 -5.66
N ASP A 245 -35.37 -17.53 -5.52
CA ASP A 245 -34.39 -16.52 -5.95
C ASP A 245 -33.07 -16.65 -5.21
N TRP A 246 -33.10 -16.84 -3.90
CA TRP A 246 -31.89 -17.02 -3.10
C TRP A 246 -31.14 -18.27 -3.50
N ARG A 247 -31.80 -19.43 -3.60
CA ARG A 247 -31.19 -20.73 -4.03
C ARG A 247 -30.59 -20.62 -5.42
N ARG A 248 -31.26 -19.94 -6.35
CA ARG A 248 -30.75 -19.71 -7.71
C ARG A 248 -29.46 -18.87 -7.69
N ARG A 249 -29.42 -17.80 -6.90
CA ARG A 249 -28.26 -16.91 -6.82
C ARG A 249 -27.08 -17.51 -6.07
N THR A 250 -27.33 -18.41 -5.10
CA THR A 250 -26.24 -19.10 -4.39
C THR A 250 -25.55 -20.18 -5.23
N LYS A 251 -26.18 -20.63 -6.33
CA LYS A 251 -25.55 -21.57 -7.27
C LYS A 251 -24.62 -20.92 -8.29
N THR A 252 -24.55 -19.61 -8.32
CA THR A 252 -23.64 -18.88 -9.19
C THR A 252 -22.69 -18.08 -8.34
N GLY A 253 -21.41 -18.41 -8.42
CA GLY A 253 -20.36 -17.70 -7.69
C GLY A 253 -19.96 -16.42 -8.39
N VAL A 254 -19.52 -15.42 -7.60
CA VAL A 254 -18.95 -14.20 -8.14
C VAL A 254 -17.49 -14.11 -7.71
N ALA A 255 -16.59 -14.11 -8.70
CA ALA A 255 -15.18 -13.81 -8.52
C ALA A 255 -14.95 -12.32 -8.71
N ARG A 256 -14.21 -11.71 -7.79
CA ARG A 256 -13.62 -10.37 -8.01
C ARG A 256 -12.24 -10.55 -8.60
N ILE A 257 -11.95 -9.82 -9.66
CA ILE A 257 -10.65 -9.79 -10.30
C ILE A 257 -10.14 -8.36 -10.35
N ARG A 258 -8.84 -8.17 -10.07
CA ARG A 258 -8.19 -6.86 -10.15
C ARG A 258 -6.75 -7.03 -10.63
N ALA A 259 -6.35 -6.20 -11.56
CA ALA A 259 -4.97 -6.01 -11.95
C ALA A 259 -4.52 -4.61 -11.57
N TYR A 260 -3.43 -4.50 -10.82
CA TYR A 260 -2.70 -3.25 -10.64
C TYR A 260 -1.64 -3.14 -11.72
N TYR A 261 -1.58 -2.00 -12.39
CA TYR A 261 -0.56 -1.75 -13.38
C TYR A 261 0.31 -0.54 -13.06
N ASP A 262 1.55 -0.60 -13.55
CA ASP A 262 2.59 0.37 -13.26
C ASP A 262 2.33 1.71 -13.97
N VAL A 263 2.67 2.80 -13.30
CA VAL A 263 2.60 4.16 -13.85
C VAL A 263 3.98 4.78 -13.70
N LEU A 264 4.50 5.39 -14.77
CA LEU A 264 5.77 6.08 -14.72
C LEU A 264 5.66 7.33 -13.83
N PRO A 265 6.63 7.56 -12.93
CA PRO A 265 6.61 8.72 -12.06
C PRO A 265 6.73 10.04 -12.85
N ASP A 266 5.86 10.98 -12.54
CA ASP A 266 5.90 12.34 -13.09
C ASP A 266 6.39 13.33 -12.03
N ARG A 267 7.26 14.30 -12.44
CA ARG A 267 7.80 15.31 -11.53
C ARG A 267 6.70 16.18 -10.92
N ASP A 268 5.66 16.47 -11.67
CA ASP A 268 4.56 17.35 -11.27
C ASP A 268 3.46 16.61 -10.51
N SER A 269 3.59 15.28 -10.32
CA SER A 269 2.89 14.57 -9.26
C SER A 269 3.47 15.03 -7.94
N ALA A 270 2.78 15.95 -7.25
CA ALA A 270 3.41 16.72 -6.19
C ALA A 270 2.52 16.93 -4.96
N LEU A 271 3.19 17.01 -3.81
CA LEU A 271 2.67 17.62 -2.60
C LEU A 271 3.19 19.06 -2.52
N THR A 272 2.28 19.99 -2.31
CA THR A 272 2.57 21.41 -2.08
C THR A 272 1.87 21.88 -0.81
N LEU A 273 2.22 23.06 -0.30
CA LEU A 273 1.53 23.68 0.82
C LEU A 273 0.31 24.47 0.30
N ASP A 274 -0.87 24.13 0.82
CA ASP A 274 -2.10 24.90 0.58
C ASP A 274 -2.20 26.04 1.59
N THR A 275 -1.90 27.24 1.17
CA THR A 275 -1.95 28.42 2.04
C THR A 275 -3.36 28.90 2.33
N SER A 276 -4.36 28.45 1.57
CA SER A 276 -5.78 28.76 1.78
C SER A 276 -6.42 27.91 2.86
N THR A 277 -5.91 26.69 3.07
CA THR A 277 -6.41 25.76 4.09
C THR A 277 -5.37 25.55 5.16
N ARG A 278 -5.75 25.75 6.41
CA ARG A 278 -4.82 25.69 7.55
C ARG A 278 -5.33 24.72 8.62
N ASN A 279 -4.39 24.08 9.32
CA ASN A 279 -4.73 23.27 10.49
C ASN A 279 -5.06 24.16 11.71
N ALA A 280 -5.38 23.53 12.84
CA ALA A 280 -5.75 24.21 14.07
C ALA A 280 -4.65 25.10 14.69
N TRP A 281 -3.41 24.99 14.22
CA TRP A 281 -2.26 25.80 14.65
C TRP A 281 -1.82 26.82 13.59
N GLY A 282 -2.59 26.97 12.52
CA GLY A 282 -2.32 27.92 11.46
C GLY A 282 -1.30 27.44 10.40
N ASP A 283 -0.84 26.19 10.46
CA ASP A 283 0.06 25.66 9.41
C ASP A 283 -0.72 25.36 8.13
N PRO A 284 -0.16 25.66 6.94
CA PRO A 284 -0.72 25.26 5.67
C PRO A 284 -0.90 23.74 5.59
N MET A 285 -2.04 23.30 5.06
CA MET A 285 -2.31 21.88 4.83
C MET A 285 -1.58 21.36 3.58
N PRO A 286 -1.29 20.05 3.49
CA PRO A 286 -0.74 19.48 2.28
C PRO A 286 -1.81 19.41 1.18
N ARG A 287 -1.47 19.87 -0.02
CA ARG A 287 -2.26 19.66 -1.24
C ARG A 287 -1.55 18.64 -2.11
N LEU A 288 -2.24 17.56 -2.44
CA LEU A 288 -1.73 16.48 -3.26
C LEU A 288 -2.30 16.58 -4.68
N ALA A 289 -1.44 16.47 -5.67
CA ALA A 289 -1.83 16.36 -7.07
C ALA A 289 -1.06 15.19 -7.70
N PHE A 290 -1.78 14.24 -8.31
CA PHE A 290 -1.21 13.17 -9.09
C PHE A 290 -1.40 13.45 -10.57
N ARG A 291 -0.35 13.32 -11.37
CA ARG A 291 -0.35 13.44 -12.82
C ARG A 291 0.23 12.17 -13.43
N ASP A 292 -0.22 11.84 -14.62
CA ASP A 292 0.42 10.80 -15.42
C ASP A 292 1.53 11.47 -16.24
N ALA A 293 2.73 10.88 -16.25
CA ALA A 293 3.75 11.26 -17.22
C ALA A 293 3.18 11.16 -18.65
N PRO A 294 3.59 11.99 -19.60
CA PRO A 294 3.06 11.98 -20.95
C PRO A 294 3.04 10.59 -21.59
N GLU A 295 4.09 9.78 -21.37
CA GLU A 295 4.20 8.42 -21.86
C GLU A 295 3.17 7.48 -21.19
N SER A 296 2.94 7.63 -19.88
CA SER A 296 1.90 6.87 -19.16
C SER A 296 0.51 7.28 -19.62
N ALA A 297 0.26 8.57 -19.82
CA ALA A 297 -1.02 9.06 -20.31
C ALA A 297 -1.34 8.53 -21.72
N ALA A 298 -0.34 8.52 -22.62
CA ALA A 298 -0.49 8.00 -23.97
C ALA A 298 -0.76 6.47 -24.01
N LEU A 299 -0.23 5.71 -23.05
CA LEU A 299 -0.39 4.27 -22.99
C LEU A 299 -1.64 3.80 -22.23
N ARG A 300 -2.20 4.66 -21.38
CA ARG A 300 -3.22 4.28 -20.38
C ARG A 300 -4.41 3.54 -20.98
N GLY A 301 -5.04 4.07 -22.03
CA GLY A 301 -6.21 3.44 -22.64
C GLY A 301 -5.89 2.03 -23.14
N TRP A 302 -4.78 1.89 -23.86
CA TRP A 302 -4.32 0.61 -24.34
C TRP A 302 -3.97 -0.38 -23.20
N GLN A 303 -3.28 0.07 -22.14
CA GLN A 303 -2.95 -0.77 -20.98
C GLN A 303 -4.22 -1.33 -20.32
N GLU A 304 -5.22 -0.47 -20.11
CA GLU A 304 -6.49 -0.87 -19.52
C GLU A 304 -7.26 -1.84 -20.43
N ASP A 305 -7.22 -1.65 -21.75
CA ASP A 305 -7.90 -2.52 -22.72
C ASP A 305 -7.25 -3.91 -22.78
N GLU A 306 -5.91 -4.01 -22.71
CA GLU A 306 -5.21 -5.29 -22.59
C GLU A 306 -5.60 -6.05 -21.33
N ILE A 307 -5.72 -5.36 -20.20
CA ILE A 307 -6.16 -5.97 -18.93
C ILE A 307 -7.63 -6.41 -19.04
N ARG A 308 -8.50 -5.60 -19.64
CA ARG A 308 -9.91 -5.98 -19.89
C ARG A 308 -10.02 -7.19 -20.82
N ALA A 309 -9.18 -7.24 -21.85
CA ALA A 309 -9.10 -8.40 -22.74
C ALA A 309 -8.66 -9.67 -22.00
N LEU A 310 -7.72 -9.57 -21.07
CA LEU A 310 -7.34 -10.68 -20.19
C LEU A 310 -8.54 -11.14 -19.35
N PHE A 311 -9.27 -10.22 -18.71
CA PHE A 311 -10.46 -10.56 -17.93
C PHE A 311 -11.54 -11.23 -18.75
N ALA A 312 -11.76 -10.75 -19.98
CA ALA A 312 -12.70 -11.36 -20.90
C ALA A 312 -12.30 -12.79 -21.32
N ARG A 313 -10.98 -13.04 -21.54
CA ARG A 313 -10.47 -14.39 -21.81
C ARG A 313 -10.70 -15.31 -20.60
N MET A 314 -10.40 -14.81 -19.39
CA MET A 314 -10.61 -15.58 -18.16
C MET A 314 -12.10 -15.89 -17.94
N ALA A 315 -12.99 -14.94 -18.16
CA ALA A 315 -14.44 -15.16 -18.07
C ALA A 315 -14.88 -16.26 -19.04
N ARG A 316 -14.51 -16.18 -20.32
CA ARG A 316 -14.84 -17.20 -21.33
C ARG A 316 -14.31 -18.59 -20.98
N ALA A 317 -13.10 -18.69 -20.45
CA ALA A 317 -12.51 -19.98 -20.05
C ALA A 317 -13.31 -20.70 -18.94
N GLY A 318 -14.08 -19.95 -18.15
CA GLY A 318 -14.95 -20.47 -17.09
C GLY A 318 -16.44 -20.46 -17.45
N ASN A 319 -16.81 -20.25 -18.70
CA ASN A 319 -18.21 -20.02 -19.10
C ASN A 319 -18.89 -18.93 -18.25
N GLY A 320 -18.16 -17.92 -17.87
CA GLY A 320 -18.59 -16.83 -17.01
C GLY A 320 -18.92 -15.57 -17.77
N THR A 321 -19.57 -14.63 -17.07
CA THR A 321 -19.96 -13.33 -17.60
C THR A 321 -19.42 -12.21 -16.71
N ILE A 322 -18.87 -11.17 -17.30
CA ILE A 322 -18.49 -9.95 -16.58
C ILE A 322 -19.79 -9.19 -16.24
N ILE A 323 -20.09 -9.04 -14.95
CA ILE A 323 -21.35 -8.45 -14.46
C ILE A 323 -21.20 -7.02 -13.93
N SER A 324 -19.98 -6.59 -13.69
CA SER A 324 -19.67 -5.18 -13.43
C SER A 324 -18.45 -4.78 -14.19
N GLY A 325 -18.53 -3.63 -14.84
CA GLY A 325 -17.44 -3.06 -15.61
C GLY A 325 -16.29 -2.62 -14.70
N ALA A 326 -15.11 -2.66 -15.27
CA ALA A 326 -13.91 -2.14 -14.69
C ALA A 326 -14.06 -0.63 -14.47
N SER A 327 -14.15 -0.21 -13.24
CA SER A 327 -13.81 1.17 -12.92
C SER A 327 -12.30 1.25 -12.76
N ALA A 328 -11.66 2.13 -13.50
CA ALA A 328 -10.37 2.65 -13.08
C ALA A 328 -10.55 3.23 -11.66
N ALA A 329 -9.52 3.15 -10.83
CA ALA A 329 -9.53 3.81 -9.53
C ALA A 329 -10.02 5.25 -9.70
N GLY A 330 -10.89 5.68 -8.82
CA GLY A 330 -11.50 7.00 -8.90
C GLY A 330 -10.47 8.14 -8.93
N ASP A 331 -10.94 9.35 -8.96
CA ASP A 331 -10.23 10.62 -9.27
C ASP A 331 -8.98 10.97 -8.43
N ILE A 332 -8.66 10.21 -7.40
CA ILE A 332 -7.37 10.33 -6.68
C ILE A 332 -6.18 9.77 -7.45
N GLY A 333 -6.42 9.28 -8.63
CA GLY A 333 -5.41 8.99 -9.63
C GLY A 333 -4.60 7.73 -9.39
N GLN A 334 -3.97 7.52 -8.24
CA GLN A 334 -3.02 6.43 -8.01
C GLN A 334 -3.17 5.83 -6.60
N GLU A 335 -3.10 4.49 -6.52
CA GLU A 335 -3.19 3.75 -5.25
C GLU A 335 -1.80 3.44 -4.67
N HIS A 336 -1.74 3.17 -3.37
CA HIS A 336 -0.56 2.80 -2.59
C HIS A 336 0.63 3.76 -2.79
N PRO A 337 0.42 5.07 -2.60
CA PRO A 337 1.38 6.07 -3.00
C PRO A 337 2.66 6.07 -2.16
N GLY A 338 3.71 6.51 -2.81
CA GLY A 338 5.04 6.77 -2.25
C GLY A 338 5.66 7.99 -2.92
N GLY A 339 6.95 8.21 -2.71
CA GLY A 339 7.65 9.37 -3.27
C GLY A 339 7.54 10.62 -2.40
N GLY A 340 7.92 11.75 -2.95
CA GLY A 340 7.98 13.03 -2.24
C GLY A 340 9.32 13.31 -1.55
N CYS A 341 10.16 12.28 -1.34
CA CYS A 341 11.56 12.41 -0.92
C CYS A 341 12.39 11.31 -1.62
N ARG A 342 12.27 11.24 -2.96
CA ARG A 342 12.86 10.15 -3.74
C ARG A 342 14.35 9.96 -3.46
N MET A 343 14.77 8.68 -3.37
CA MET A 343 16.18 8.34 -3.20
C MET A 343 16.94 8.34 -4.51
N GLY A 344 18.24 8.57 -4.42
CA GLY A 344 19.20 8.49 -5.53
C GLY A 344 20.60 8.84 -5.08
N ASP A 345 21.58 8.62 -5.94
CA ASP A 345 22.99 8.89 -5.62
C ASP A 345 23.40 10.34 -5.97
N ASP A 346 22.64 11.00 -6.84
CA ASP A 346 22.88 12.37 -7.26
C ASP A 346 21.99 13.35 -6.50
N PRO A 347 22.57 14.28 -5.70
CA PRO A 347 21.82 15.27 -4.95
C PRO A 347 21.02 16.26 -5.82
N ALA A 348 21.35 16.41 -7.11
CA ALA A 348 20.58 17.25 -8.02
C ALA A 348 19.25 16.60 -8.45
N THR A 349 19.17 15.28 -8.40
CA THR A 349 18.03 14.51 -8.89
C THR A 349 17.33 13.69 -7.82
N SER A 350 17.72 13.84 -6.54
CA SER A 350 17.15 13.14 -5.41
C SER A 350 17.16 13.99 -4.14
N VAL A 351 16.37 13.61 -3.15
CA VAL A 351 16.29 14.27 -1.84
C VAL A 351 17.15 13.54 -0.81
N VAL A 352 17.19 12.22 -0.90
CA VAL A 352 17.94 11.35 0.01
C VAL A 352 18.83 10.40 -0.78
N ASP A 353 19.89 9.92 -0.12
CA ASP A 353 20.75 8.87 -0.67
C ASP A 353 20.01 7.50 -0.70
N ARG A 354 20.69 6.48 -1.20
CA ARG A 354 20.17 5.10 -1.26
C ARG A 354 19.79 4.51 0.10
N HIS A 355 20.26 5.09 1.19
CA HIS A 355 19.99 4.65 2.56
C HIS A 355 18.94 5.48 3.28
N GLY A 356 18.52 6.58 2.67
CA GLY A 356 17.50 7.48 3.22
C GLY A 356 18.07 8.67 3.99
N ARG A 357 19.40 8.91 3.98
CA ARG A 357 19.99 10.15 4.52
C ARG A 357 19.73 11.29 3.55
N THR A 358 19.31 12.45 4.04
CA THR A 358 19.16 13.64 3.19
C THR A 358 20.52 14.12 2.68
N HIS A 359 20.59 14.59 1.44
CA HIS A 359 21.82 15.13 0.87
C HIS A 359 22.27 16.44 1.53
N ASP A 360 21.31 17.22 2.05
CA ASP A 360 21.56 18.54 2.59
C ASP A 360 21.89 18.56 4.09
N HIS A 361 21.46 17.55 4.85
CA HIS A 361 21.60 17.51 6.30
C HIS A 361 22.10 16.13 6.76
N GLU A 362 23.32 16.06 7.27
CA GLU A 362 23.98 14.80 7.62
C GLU A 362 23.29 13.99 8.73
N ASN A 363 22.50 14.67 9.60
CA ASN A 363 21.81 14.02 10.71
C ASN A 363 20.28 13.94 10.52
N LEU A 364 19.79 14.12 9.28
CA LEU A 364 18.38 13.99 8.94
C LEU A 364 18.18 12.84 7.96
N TRP A 365 17.25 11.96 8.30
CA TRP A 365 16.93 10.77 7.52
C TRP A 365 15.44 10.70 7.23
N VAL A 366 15.09 10.08 6.11
CA VAL A 366 13.71 9.77 5.73
C VAL A 366 13.61 8.28 5.43
N ALA A 367 12.60 7.61 5.96
CA ALA A 367 12.46 6.15 5.81
C ALA A 367 11.08 5.73 5.28
N GLY A 368 11.07 4.64 4.51
CA GLY A 368 9.85 4.01 4.03
C GLY A 368 9.29 4.62 2.75
N ALA A 369 7.97 4.78 2.68
CA ALA A 369 7.27 5.21 1.46
C ALA A 369 7.78 6.51 0.81
N PRO A 370 8.21 7.55 1.55
CA PRO A 370 8.65 8.79 0.93
C PRO A 370 9.87 8.63 0.01
N THR A 371 10.73 7.65 0.29
CA THR A 371 11.98 7.45 -0.47
C THR A 371 11.79 6.67 -1.79
N HIS A 372 10.56 6.23 -2.07
CA HIS A 372 10.25 5.43 -3.26
C HIS A 372 10.50 6.21 -4.54
N VAL A 373 11.07 5.53 -5.53
CA VAL A 373 11.38 6.11 -6.85
C VAL A 373 10.26 5.83 -7.83
N THR A 374 9.63 4.65 -7.74
CA THR A 374 8.48 4.21 -8.53
C THR A 374 7.63 3.26 -7.69
N ALA A 375 6.31 3.29 -7.83
CA ALA A 375 5.43 2.50 -6.98
C ALA A 375 5.32 1.02 -7.39
N SER A 376 5.77 0.66 -8.60
CA SER A 376 5.53 -0.67 -9.17
C SER A 376 4.03 -0.99 -9.31
N CYS A 377 3.71 -2.19 -9.74
CA CYS A 377 2.34 -2.65 -9.96
C CYS A 377 1.80 -3.53 -8.81
N CYS A 378 2.31 -3.39 -7.59
CA CYS A 378 1.81 -4.14 -6.44
C CYS A 378 1.82 -3.31 -5.15
N ASN A 379 1.04 -3.75 -4.15
CA ASN A 379 0.95 -3.04 -2.86
C ASN A 379 2.32 -2.85 -2.23
N GLY A 380 2.71 -1.60 -1.98
CA GLY A 380 4.06 -1.19 -1.62
C GLY A 380 4.49 -1.47 -0.18
N THR A 381 3.58 -1.83 0.74
CA THR A 381 3.86 -1.87 2.19
C THR A 381 5.07 -2.73 2.57
N LEU A 382 5.23 -3.90 1.95
CA LEU A 382 6.39 -4.76 2.25
C LEU A 382 7.71 -4.11 1.78
N THR A 383 7.70 -3.46 0.62
CA THR A 383 8.85 -2.71 0.09
C THR A 383 9.16 -1.50 0.97
N PHE A 384 8.13 -0.76 1.41
CA PHE A 384 8.32 0.37 2.33
C PHE A 384 8.96 -0.08 3.66
N ALA A 385 8.51 -1.22 4.20
CA ALA A 385 9.11 -1.79 5.41
C ALA A 385 10.57 -2.24 5.17
N ALA A 386 10.86 -2.83 4.02
CA ALA A 386 12.22 -3.23 3.66
C ALA A 386 13.16 -2.02 3.50
N LEU A 387 12.69 -0.93 2.88
CA LEU A 387 13.41 0.33 2.80
C LEU A 387 13.65 0.94 4.18
N GLY A 388 12.65 0.92 5.06
CA GLY A 388 12.80 1.35 6.45
C GLY A 388 13.85 0.54 7.22
N LEU A 389 13.88 -0.78 7.04
CA LEU A 389 14.90 -1.65 7.64
C LEU A 389 16.30 -1.37 7.06
N ARG A 390 16.42 -1.09 5.77
CA ARG A 390 17.69 -0.69 5.14
C ARG A 390 18.21 0.63 5.73
N THR A 391 17.33 1.62 5.88
CA THR A 391 17.67 2.89 6.55
C THR A 391 18.09 2.66 7.99
N ALA A 392 17.38 1.85 8.75
CA ALA A 392 17.73 1.52 10.13
C ALA A 392 19.08 0.80 10.23
N ALA A 393 19.39 -0.12 9.32
CA ALA A 393 20.67 -0.81 9.28
C ALA A 393 21.82 0.15 8.99
N ALA A 394 21.67 1.06 8.04
CA ALA A 394 22.68 2.08 7.74
C ALA A 394 22.88 3.04 8.92
N LEU A 395 21.80 3.50 9.54
CA LEU A 395 21.84 4.37 10.71
C LEU A 395 22.53 3.69 11.90
N ALA A 396 22.32 2.39 12.10
CA ALA A 396 22.94 1.63 13.19
C ALA A 396 24.47 1.61 13.11
N THR A 397 25.05 1.74 11.92
CA THR A 397 26.52 1.81 11.76
C THR A 397 27.11 3.10 12.32
N GLU A 398 26.31 4.17 12.41
CA GLU A 398 26.73 5.46 12.99
C GLU A 398 26.69 5.46 14.52
N PHE A 399 25.90 4.56 15.09
CA PHE A 399 25.73 4.42 16.54
C PHE A 399 26.00 2.96 16.96
N PRO A 400 27.26 2.50 16.87
CA PRO A 400 27.59 1.16 17.31
C PRO A 400 27.17 0.97 18.76
N ALA A 401 26.68 -0.24 19.08
CA ALA A 401 26.29 -0.57 20.45
C ALA A 401 27.49 -0.27 21.37
N ARG A 402 27.25 0.44 22.45
CA ARG A 402 28.26 0.57 23.50
C ARG A 402 28.51 -0.84 24.06
N SER A 403 29.71 -1.34 23.87
CA SER A 403 30.20 -2.58 24.49
C SER A 403 30.06 -2.54 26.00
#